data_5db3303c681bba4467337d2e65f05d9a
#
_entry.id   5db3303c681bba4467337d2e65f05d9a
#
_cell.length_a   1.000
_cell.length_b   1.000
_cell.length_c   1.000
_cell.angle_alpha   90.00
_cell.angle_beta   90.00
_cell.angle_gamma   90.00
#
_symmetry.space_group_name_H-M   'P 1'
#
loop_
_entity.id
_entity.type
_entity.pdbx_description
1 polymer ?
#
loop_
_entity_poly.entity_id
_entity_poly.type
_entity_poly.pdbx_seq_one_letter_code
_entity_poly.pdbx_strand_id
1 'polypeptide(L)'
;KLFISYQDSELFWLHDSVSMFYEIANDADNLILSKCNKGNIHHDIIQYHQMLMNKIDFDTTFEFEDKFLKACVNILDYDIRLPMNGIELYDWSNKLQNCLSGYCRIIKEKETIVYGFFKDNHIKFAVEIKNNKIAQSKSKYNKDIQNSEMNLVSGWFKKYFEEKSLTENIENDTKT
;
A
#
# COMPACT_ATOMS: atom_id res chain seq x y z
N LYS A 1 33.02 4.98 -8.50
CA LYS A 1 32.83 4.90 -9.97
C LYS A 1 31.36 4.70 -10.41
N LEU A 2 30.41 4.48 -9.49
CA LEU A 2 28.98 4.29 -9.77
C LEU A 2 28.20 5.61 -9.94
N PHE A 3 28.74 6.74 -9.51
CA PHE A 3 28.03 8.00 -9.36
C PHE A 3 28.07 8.96 -10.57
N ILE A 4 28.69 8.59 -11.68
CA ILE A 4 29.02 9.57 -12.75
C ILE A 4 28.03 9.58 -13.92
N SER A 5 26.96 8.77 -13.93
CA SER A 5 26.09 8.64 -15.12
C SER A 5 24.61 9.01 -14.95
N TYR A 6 24.21 9.62 -13.83
CA TYR A 6 22.80 9.95 -13.58
C TYR A 6 22.55 11.46 -13.75
N GLN A 7 21.46 11.81 -14.47
CA GLN A 7 20.98 13.18 -14.59
C GLN A 7 20.27 13.62 -13.30
N ASP A 8 20.18 14.92 -13.02
CA ASP A 8 19.64 15.49 -11.77
C ASP A 8 18.24 14.98 -11.39
N SER A 9 17.42 14.61 -12.36
CA SER A 9 16.09 14.00 -12.10
C SER A 9 16.14 12.57 -11.52
N GLU A 10 17.31 11.92 -11.58
CA GLU A 10 17.52 10.55 -11.08
C GLU A 10 18.13 10.53 -9.67
N LEU A 11 18.58 11.67 -9.14
CA LEU A 11 19.19 11.77 -7.80
C LEU A 11 18.21 11.40 -6.67
N PHE A 12 16.92 11.68 -6.84
CA PHE A 12 15.89 11.31 -5.87
C PHE A 12 15.80 9.77 -5.72
N TRP A 13 15.74 9.06 -6.84
CA TRP A 13 15.72 7.61 -6.86
C TRP A 13 17.00 6.98 -6.33
N LEU A 14 18.12 7.66 -6.49
CA LEU A 14 19.41 7.21 -5.96
C LEU A 14 19.44 7.27 -4.44
N HIS A 15 18.88 8.31 -3.82
CA HIS A 15 18.79 8.43 -2.37
C HIS A 15 17.99 7.28 -1.77
N ASP A 16 16.82 6.98 -2.32
CA ASP A 16 15.96 5.87 -1.86
C ASP A 16 16.68 4.52 -2.05
N SER A 17 17.34 4.32 -3.19
CA SER A 17 18.11 3.11 -3.45
C SER A 17 19.27 2.93 -2.48
N VAL A 18 19.95 4.02 -2.10
CA VAL A 18 21.06 3.99 -1.13
C VAL A 18 20.53 3.67 0.26
N SER A 19 19.40 4.26 0.67
CA SER A 19 18.78 3.98 1.96
C SER A 19 18.34 2.51 2.06
N MET A 20 17.63 2.01 1.06
CA MET A 20 17.24 0.59 0.95
C MET A 20 18.47 -0.34 0.93
N PHE A 21 19.54 0.08 0.26
CA PHE A 21 20.78 -0.67 0.22
C PHE A 21 21.44 -0.78 1.59
N TYR A 22 21.45 0.29 2.38
CA TYR A 22 22.01 0.25 3.74
C TYR A 22 21.20 -0.66 4.67
N GLU A 23 19.88 -0.69 4.55
CA GLU A 23 19.02 -1.62 5.28
C GLU A 23 19.32 -3.07 4.92
N ILE A 24 19.52 -3.36 3.62
CA ILE A 24 19.89 -4.69 3.12
C ILE A 24 21.32 -5.09 3.56
N ALA A 25 22.27 -4.17 3.49
CA ALA A 25 23.68 -4.48 3.75
C ALA A 25 23.95 -4.86 5.20
N ASN A 26 23.09 -4.49 6.13
CA ASN A 26 23.19 -4.89 7.55
C ASN A 26 22.71 -6.34 7.78
N ASP A 27 21.84 -6.87 6.89
CA ASP A 27 21.21 -8.19 7.07
C ASP A 27 21.67 -9.25 6.05
N ALA A 28 22.44 -8.87 5.03
CA ALA A 28 22.73 -9.77 3.93
C ALA A 28 24.23 -9.95 3.65
N ASP A 29 24.60 -11.21 3.42
CA ASP A 29 25.87 -11.59 2.84
C ASP A 29 26.16 -10.78 1.57
N ASN A 30 27.42 -10.38 1.38
CA ASN A 30 27.96 -9.63 0.22
C ASN A 30 27.63 -10.22 -1.18
N LEU A 31 26.84 -11.28 -1.22
CA LEU A 31 26.42 -12.01 -2.42
C LEU A 31 25.44 -11.22 -3.31
N ILE A 32 24.76 -10.21 -2.75
CA ILE A 32 23.66 -9.48 -3.40
C ILE A 32 24.17 -8.52 -4.46
N LEU A 33 25.21 -7.76 -4.13
CA LEU A 33 25.79 -6.78 -5.05
C LEU A 33 26.39 -7.41 -6.30
N SER A 34 26.84 -8.67 -6.19
CA SER A 34 27.39 -9.40 -7.33
C SER A 34 26.31 -9.85 -8.32
N LYS A 35 25.06 -9.93 -7.87
CA LYS A 35 23.90 -10.35 -8.70
C LYS A 35 23.12 -9.20 -9.31
N CYS A 36 23.32 -7.95 -8.83
CA CYS A 36 22.66 -6.79 -9.41
C CYS A 36 23.19 -6.52 -10.82
N ASN A 37 22.29 -6.44 -11.77
CA ASN A 37 22.63 -6.12 -13.16
C ASN A 37 22.97 -4.62 -13.28
N LYS A 38 24.12 -4.28 -13.83
CA LYS A 38 24.61 -2.89 -13.96
C LYS A 38 23.64 -1.95 -14.68
N GLY A 39 22.70 -2.47 -15.49
CA GLY A 39 21.69 -1.68 -16.19
C GLY A 39 20.40 -1.41 -15.42
N ASN A 40 20.13 -2.16 -14.32
CA ASN A 40 18.88 -2.10 -13.58
C ASN A 40 19.08 -2.13 -12.06
N ILE A 41 20.20 -1.60 -11.58
CA ILE A 41 20.59 -1.66 -10.15
C ILE A 41 19.47 -1.18 -9.22
N HIS A 42 18.80 -0.08 -9.56
CA HIS A 42 17.71 0.46 -8.76
C HIS A 42 16.55 -0.54 -8.63
N HIS A 43 16.11 -1.13 -9.74
CA HIS A 43 15.03 -2.12 -9.75
C HIS A 43 15.41 -3.38 -8.95
N ASP A 44 16.65 -3.87 -9.12
CA ASP A 44 17.15 -5.05 -8.43
C ASP A 44 17.25 -4.80 -6.92
N ILE A 45 17.68 -3.60 -6.48
CA ILE A 45 17.71 -3.20 -5.07
C ILE A 45 16.31 -3.14 -4.49
N ILE A 46 15.34 -2.53 -5.18
CA ILE A 46 13.95 -2.48 -4.73
C ILE A 46 13.38 -3.88 -4.58
N GLN A 47 13.52 -4.73 -5.59
CA GLN A 47 13.03 -6.11 -5.51
C GLN A 47 13.65 -6.87 -4.35
N TYR A 48 14.94 -6.69 -4.12
CA TYR A 48 15.64 -7.39 -3.07
C TYR A 48 15.24 -6.88 -1.67
N HIS A 49 15.14 -5.57 -1.52
CA HIS A 49 14.62 -4.96 -0.30
C HIS A 49 13.19 -5.44 -0.01
N GLN A 50 12.33 -5.45 -1.01
CA GLN A 50 10.99 -6.02 -0.89
C GLN A 50 10.99 -7.49 -0.48
N MET A 51 11.88 -8.30 -1.04
CA MET A 51 12.01 -9.72 -0.67
C MET A 51 12.44 -9.90 0.79
N LEU A 52 13.35 -9.07 1.30
CA LEU A 52 13.78 -9.12 2.69
C LEU A 52 12.70 -8.65 3.65
N MET A 53 12.07 -7.51 3.37
CA MET A 53 10.95 -6.99 4.16
C MET A 53 9.77 -7.98 4.16
N ASN A 54 9.49 -8.61 3.03
CA ASN A 54 8.45 -9.63 2.92
C ASN A 54 8.76 -10.88 3.76
N LYS A 55 10.03 -11.28 3.89
CA LYS A 55 10.40 -12.40 4.77
C LYS A 55 10.06 -12.13 6.24
N ILE A 56 10.15 -10.86 6.65
CA ILE A 56 9.84 -10.42 8.02
C ILE A 56 8.33 -10.26 8.19
N ASP A 57 7.61 -9.88 7.14
CA ASP A 57 6.21 -9.44 7.21
C ASP A 57 5.19 -10.48 6.72
N PHE A 58 5.61 -11.57 6.08
CA PHE A 58 4.69 -12.59 5.54
C PHE A 58 3.78 -13.20 6.60
N ASP A 59 4.27 -13.45 7.79
CA ASP A 59 3.51 -14.04 8.88
C ASP A 59 2.69 -13.00 9.68
N THR A 60 2.78 -11.72 9.29
CA THR A 60 2.03 -10.67 9.96
C THR A 60 0.56 -10.76 9.59
N THR A 61 -0.32 -10.98 10.58
CA THR A 61 -1.76 -10.83 10.46
C THR A 61 -2.19 -9.42 10.81
N PHE A 62 -3.23 -8.92 10.13
CA PHE A 62 -3.80 -7.61 10.40
C PHE A 62 -5.12 -7.73 11.16
N GLU A 63 -5.28 -6.90 12.17
CA GLU A 63 -6.51 -6.80 12.94
C GLU A 63 -7.15 -5.44 12.67
N PHE A 64 -8.38 -5.46 12.18
CA PHE A 64 -9.15 -4.26 11.89
C PHE A 64 -10.34 -4.12 12.83
N GLU A 65 -10.63 -2.89 13.23
CA GLU A 65 -11.84 -2.57 13.96
C GLU A 65 -13.09 -2.82 13.10
N ASP A 66 -14.22 -3.16 13.75
CA ASP A 66 -15.48 -3.45 13.07
C ASP A 66 -15.94 -2.38 12.09
N LYS A 67 -15.66 -1.10 12.41
CA LYS A 67 -16.01 0.01 11.52
C LYS A 67 -15.34 -0.10 10.14
N PHE A 68 -14.10 -0.61 10.09
CA PHE A 68 -13.36 -0.81 8.84
C PHE A 68 -13.82 -2.07 8.11
N LEU A 69 -14.13 -3.13 8.85
CA LEU A 69 -14.70 -4.36 8.27
C LEU A 69 -16.06 -4.11 7.62
N LYS A 70 -16.88 -3.22 8.18
CA LYS A 70 -18.19 -2.83 7.61
C LYS A 70 -18.08 -2.07 6.29
N ALA A 71 -16.91 -1.52 5.96
CA ALA A 71 -16.64 -0.88 4.67
C ALA A 71 -16.23 -1.88 3.58
N CYS A 72 -15.99 -3.15 3.92
CA CYS A 72 -15.78 -4.25 2.98
C CYS A 72 -17.13 -4.69 2.40
N VAL A 73 -17.47 -4.21 1.25
CA VAL A 73 -18.79 -4.39 0.61
C VAL A 73 -18.66 -4.56 -0.90
N ASN A 74 -19.72 -5.11 -1.50
CA ASN A 74 -19.88 -5.09 -2.94
C ASN A 74 -20.62 -3.81 -3.37
N ILE A 75 -20.01 -3.03 -4.26
CA ILE A 75 -20.63 -1.83 -4.84
C ILE A 75 -20.48 -1.91 -6.36
N LEU A 76 -21.62 -1.86 -7.08
CA LEU A 76 -21.66 -2.10 -8.52
C LEU A 76 -21.02 -3.46 -8.83
N ASP A 77 -19.94 -3.47 -9.58
CA ASP A 77 -19.17 -4.64 -9.96
C ASP A 77 -17.82 -4.76 -9.22
N TYR A 78 -17.62 -3.95 -8.18
CA TYR A 78 -16.44 -4.00 -7.33
C TYR A 78 -16.73 -4.67 -5.99
N ASP A 79 -15.84 -5.60 -5.60
CA ASP A 79 -15.76 -6.18 -4.27
C ASP A 79 -14.60 -5.48 -3.52
N ILE A 80 -14.91 -4.87 -2.38
CA ILE A 80 -13.98 -4.06 -1.59
C ILE A 80 -13.52 -4.89 -0.40
N ARG A 81 -12.21 -5.09 -0.31
CA ARG A 81 -11.59 -5.98 0.70
C ARG A 81 -10.48 -5.27 1.45
N LEU A 82 -10.26 -5.71 2.69
CA LEU A 82 -9.05 -5.45 3.46
C LEU A 82 -8.07 -6.63 3.31
N PRO A 83 -6.75 -6.40 3.29
CA PRO A 83 -5.79 -7.49 3.32
C PRO A 83 -5.80 -8.14 4.72
N MET A 84 -5.83 -9.45 4.81
CA MET A 84 -5.86 -10.15 6.09
C MET A 84 -4.46 -10.35 6.69
N ASN A 85 -3.43 -10.31 5.84
CA ASN A 85 -2.04 -10.56 6.25
C ASN A 85 -1.04 -9.98 5.25
N GLY A 86 0.24 -10.05 5.60
CA GLY A 86 1.33 -9.58 4.76
C GLY A 86 1.46 -10.29 3.42
N ILE A 87 1.13 -11.60 3.36
CA ILE A 87 1.16 -12.40 2.10
C ILE A 87 0.14 -11.85 1.12
N GLU A 88 -1.08 -11.59 1.58
CA GLU A 88 -2.14 -11.06 0.73
C GLU A 88 -1.80 -9.66 0.21
N LEU A 89 -1.28 -8.80 1.09
CA LEU A 89 -0.83 -7.46 0.70
C LEU A 89 0.30 -7.51 -0.34
N TYR A 90 1.22 -8.46 -0.20
CA TYR A 90 2.27 -8.71 -1.18
C TYR A 90 1.72 -9.19 -2.52
N ASP A 91 0.74 -10.12 -2.51
CA ASP A 91 0.07 -10.58 -3.72
C ASP A 91 -0.63 -9.43 -4.46
N TRP A 92 -1.28 -8.51 -3.71
CA TRP A 92 -1.87 -7.29 -4.29
C TRP A 92 -0.81 -6.39 -4.91
N SER A 93 0.31 -6.20 -4.20
CA SER A 93 1.46 -5.42 -4.69
C SER A 93 1.99 -5.95 -6.02
N ASN A 94 2.17 -7.28 -6.11
CA ASN A 94 2.64 -7.93 -7.33
C ASN A 94 1.65 -7.80 -8.49
N LYS A 95 0.36 -7.97 -8.24
CA LYS A 95 -0.69 -7.83 -9.26
C LYS A 95 -0.81 -6.41 -9.77
N LEU A 96 -0.70 -5.43 -8.89
CA LEU A 96 -0.72 -4.01 -9.22
C LEU A 96 0.66 -3.47 -9.67
N GLN A 97 1.72 -4.25 -9.48
CA GLN A 97 3.10 -3.83 -9.77
C GLN A 97 3.41 -2.45 -9.14
N ASN A 98 3.17 -2.34 -7.84
CA ASN A 98 3.34 -1.14 -7.05
C ASN A 98 3.98 -1.46 -5.68
N CYS A 99 4.13 -0.45 -4.81
CA CYS A 99 4.84 -0.56 -3.54
C CYS A 99 3.96 -0.95 -2.33
N LEU A 100 2.77 -1.53 -2.53
CA LEU A 100 1.85 -1.88 -1.43
C LEU A 100 2.48 -2.83 -0.39
N SER A 101 3.39 -3.70 -0.80
CA SER A 101 4.10 -4.60 0.13
C SER A 101 4.83 -3.85 1.24
N GLY A 102 5.32 -2.63 0.97
CA GLY A 102 5.95 -1.78 1.97
C GLY A 102 5.01 -1.22 3.05
N TYR A 103 3.70 -1.40 2.90
CA TYR A 103 2.69 -0.91 3.86
C TYR A 103 2.44 -1.86 5.03
N CYS A 104 3.03 -3.07 5.05
CA CYS A 104 2.75 -4.09 6.03
C CYS A 104 2.90 -3.57 7.47
N ARG A 105 4.03 -2.92 7.79
CA ARG A 105 4.31 -2.38 9.11
C ARG A 105 3.31 -1.29 9.51
N ILE A 106 3.07 -0.31 8.67
CA ILE A 106 2.20 0.84 8.99
C ILE A 106 0.72 0.46 9.08
N ILE A 107 0.29 -0.62 8.40
CA ILE A 107 -1.04 -1.22 8.59
C ILE A 107 -1.10 -1.92 9.94
N LYS A 108 -0.09 -2.71 10.30
CA LYS A 108 0.00 -3.40 11.60
C LYS A 108 -0.01 -2.41 12.76
N GLU A 109 0.70 -1.29 12.63
CA GLU A 109 0.75 -0.20 13.62
C GLU A 109 -0.52 0.67 13.61
N LYS A 110 -1.50 0.35 12.74
CA LYS A 110 -2.78 1.06 12.60
C LYS A 110 -2.64 2.55 12.20
N GLU A 111 -1.53 2.92 11.59
CA GLU A 111 -1.30 4.29 11.10
C GLU A 111 -2.05 4.57 9.79
N THR A 112 -2.33 3.52 9.02
CA THR A 112 -3.05 3.60 7.76
C THR A 112 -3.86 2.34 7.52
N ILE A 113 -4.85 2.43 6.64
CA ILE A 113 -5.68 1.31 6.19
C ILE A 113 -5.68 1.31 4.68
N VAL A 114 -5.51 0.12 4.09
CA VAL A 114 -5.51 -0.05 2.65
C VAL A 114 -6.65 -0.97 2.24
N TYR A 115 -7.51 -0.51 1.34
CA TYR A 115 -8.57 -1.30 0.73
C TYR A 115 -8.22 -1.67 -0.70
N GLY A 116 -8.37 -2.94 -1.05
CA GLY A 116 -8.30 -3.41 -2.44
C GLY A 116 -9.70 -3.39 -3.08
N PHE A 117 -9.79 -2.86 -4.28
CA PHE A 117 -10.99 -2.86 -5.12
C PHE A 117 -10.84 -3.92 -6.20
N PHE A 118 -11.67 -4.94 -6.15
CA PHE A 118 -11.61 -6.11 -7.02
C PHE A 118 -12.80 -6.10 -7.99
N LYS A 119 -12.53 -6.49 -9.22
CA LYS A 119 -13.54 -6.77 -10.24
C LYS A 119 -13.22 -8.12 -10.89
N ASP A 120 -14.21 -9.01 -10.98
CA ASP A 120 -14.03 -10.39 -11.46
C ASP A 120 -12.89 -11.10 -10.71
N ASN A 121 -12.83 -10.91 -9.39
CA ASN A 121 -11.80 -11.44 -8.49
C ASN A 121 -10.35 -11.00 -8.79
N HIS A 122 -10.16 -9.94 -9.59
CA HIS A 122 -8.87 -9.34 -9.89
C HIS A 122 -8.79 -7.95 -9.28
N ILE A 123 -7.75 -7.69 -8.51
CA ILE A 123 -7.52 -6.35 -7.97
C ILE A 123 -7.28 -5.35 -9.12
N LYS A 124 -8.00 -4.24 -9.09
CA LYS A 124 -7.92 -3.17 -10.09
C LYS A 124 -7.13 -1.99 -9.56
N PHE A 125 -7.37 -1.62 -8.32
CA PHE A 125 -6.67 -0.54 -7.63
C PHE A 125 -6.76 -0.71 -6.12
N ALA A 126 -5.94 0.05 -5.40
CA ALA A 126 -5.97 0.14 -3.95
C ALA A 126 -6.19 1.58 -3.49
N VAL A 127 -6.87 1.73 -2.35
CA VAL A 127 -7.19 3.01 -1.72
C VAL A 127 -6.60 3.03 -0.32
N GLU A 128 -5.77 4.01 -0.03
CA GLU A 128 -5.24 4.27 1.30
C GLU A 128 -6.11 5.27 2.05
N ILE A 129 -6.50 4.90 3.26
CA ILE A 129 -7.19 5.77 4.21
C ILE A 129 -6.23 6.08 5.36
N LYS A 130 -5.93 7.37 5.54
CA LYS A 130 -5.08 7.86 6.62
C LYS A 130 -5.72 9.09 7.26
N ASN A 131 -5.77 9.13 8.59
CA ASN A 131 -6.38 10.24 9.34
C ASN A 131 -7.84 10.54 8.89
N ASN A 132 -8.65 9.50 8.69
CA ASN A 132 -10.02 9.61 8.18
C ASN A 132 -10.15 10.38 6.86
N LYS A 133 -9.18 10.24 5.97
CA LYS A 133 -9.19 10.84 4.63
C LYS A 133 -8.64 9.83 3.62
N ILE A 134 -9.10 9.94 2.38
CA ILE A 134 -8.48 9.25 1.26
C ILE A 134 -7.11 9.90 1.04
N ALA A 135 -6.03 9.18 1.39
CA ALA A 135 -4.66 9.66 1.21
C ALA A 135 -4.22 9.49 -0.25
N GLN A 136 -4.52 8.33 -0.84
CA GLN A 136 -4.27 8.07 -2.26
C GLN A 136 -5.15 6.93 -2.79
N SER A 137 -5.30 6.90 -4.11
CA SER A 137 -5.98 5.84 -4.84
C SER A 137 -5.15 5.49 -6.07
N LYS A 138 -4.53 4.31 -6.08
CA LYS A 138 -3.56 3.93 -7.10
C LYS A 138 -3.90 2.60 -7.75
N SER A 139 -3.81 2.59 -9.07
CA SER A 139 -3.93 1.42 -9.92
C SER A 139 -2.56 0.83 -10.27
N LYS A 140 -2.52 -0.03 -11.27
CA LYS A 140 -1.29 -0.68 -11.74
C LYS A 140 -0.20 0.35 -12.08
N TYR A 141 1.05 0.06 -11.70
CA TYR A 141 2.22 0.94 -11.86
C TYR A 141 2.11 2.28 -11.15
N ASN A 142 1.45 2.34 -10.00
CA ASN A 142 1.19 3.57 -9.24
C ASN A 142 0.47 4.68 -10.03
N LYS A 143 -0.26 4.32 -11.08
CA LYS A 143 -1.06 5.28 -11.84
C LYS A 143 -2.29 5.69 -11.03
N ASP A 144 -2.72 6.91 -11.23
CA ASP A 144 -3.99 7.38 -10.68
C ASP A 144 -5.15 6.57 -11.28
N ILE A 145 -6.20 6.39 -10.50
CA ILE A 145 -7.42 5.75 -10.95
C ILE A 145 -8.21 6.68 -11.87
N GLN A 146 -9.12 6.11 -12.66
CA GLN A 146 -9.97 6.88 -13.57
C GLN A 146 -11.01 7.71 -12.79
N ASN A 147 -11.54 8.78 -13.41
CA ASN A 147 -12.54 9.64 -12.78
C ASN A 147 -13.82 8.87 -12.34
N SER A 148 -14.26 7.89 -13.11
CA SER A 148 -15.39 7.03 -12.74
C SER A 148 -15.11 6.20 -11.48
N GLU A 149 -13.90 5.67 -11.34
CA GLU A 149 -13.44 4.94 -10.17
C GLU A 149 -13.27 5.88 -8.97
N MET A 150 -12.75 7.10 -9.18
CA MET A 150 -12.65 8.11 -8.12
C MET A 150 -14.03 8.52 -7.59
N ASN A 151 -15.04 8.67 -8.46
CA ASN A 151 -16.42 8.95 -8.04
C ASN A 151 -17.00 7.81 -7.19
N LEU A 152 -16.74 6.55 -7.57
CA LEU A 152 -17.14 5.38 -6.80
C LEU A 152 -16.46 5.36 -5.43
N VAL A 153 -15.14 5.57 -5.38
CA VAL A 153 -14.36 5.64 -4.14
C VAL A 153 -14.87 6.75 -3.23
N SER A 154 -15.14 7.93 -3.77
CA SER A 154 -15.66 9.08 -3.01
C SER A 154 -17.03 8.81 -2.42
N GLY A 155 -17.95 8.20 -3.19
CA GLY A 155 -19.28 7.80 -2.71
C GLY A 155 -19.21 6.72 -1.61
N TRP A 156 -18.36 5.71 -1.80
CA TRP A 156 -18.08 4.68 -0.81
C TRP A 156 -17.50 5.27 0.47
N PHE A 157 -16.48 6.12 0.35
CA PHE A 157 -15.82 6.75 1.50
C PHE A 157 -16.81 7.61 2.30
N LYS A 158 -17.57 8.46 1.64
CA LYS A 158 -18.59 9.28 2.30
C LYS A 158 -19.57 8.42 3.11
N LYS A 159 -20.10 7.36 2.52
CA LYS A 159 -21.07 6.47 3.16
C LYS A 159 -20.52 5.78 4.42
N TYR A 160 -19.27 5.31 4.39
CA TYR A 160 -18.75 4.45 5.45
C TYR A 160 -17.85 5.18 6.47
N PHE A 161 -17.35 6.36 6.14
CA PHE A 161 -16.41 7.10 6.99
C PHE A 161 -16.91 8.48 7.42
N GLU A 162 -17.75 9.16 6.63
CA GLU A 162 -18.23 10.50 6.95
C GLU A 162 -19.65 10.48 7.57
N GLU A 163 -20.59 9.73 7.01
CA GLU A 163 -21.99 9.74 7.49
C GLU A 163 -22.18 9.16 8.88
N LYS A 164 -21.31 8.23 9.33
CA LYS A 164 -21.38 7.65 10.68
C LYS A 164 -20.85 8.57 11.78
N SER A 165 -19.96 9.51 11.46
CA SER A 165 -19.48 10.48 12.44
C SER A 165 -20.57 11.43 12.92
N LEU A 166 -21.64 11.62 12.14
CA LEU A 166 -22.78 12.45 12.50
C LEU A 166 -23.76 11.75 13.44
N THR A 167 -23.95 10.44 13.32
CA THR A 167 -24.87 9.68 14.17
C THR A 167 -24.30 9.37 15.56
N GLU A 168 -23.01 9.12 15.69
CA GLU A 168 -22.35 8.87 16.98
C GLU A 168 -22.29 10.17 17.85
N ASN A 169 -22.20 11.33 17.23
CA ASN A 169 -22.22 12.62 17.95
C ASN A 169 -23.62 12.95 18.48
N ILE A 170 -24.69 12.56 17.81
CA ILE A 170 -26.08 12.80 18.25
C ILE A 170 -26.47 11.89 19.43
N GLU A 171 -25.97 10.64 19.49
CA GLU A 171 -26.24 9.72 20.59
C GLU A 171 -25.48 10.10 21.89
N ASN A 172 -24.36 10.78 21.79
CA ASN A 172 -23.61 11.27 22.95
C ASN A 172 -24.19 12.56 23.53
N ASP A 173 -24.79 13.44 22.72
CA ASP A 173 -25.44 14.68 23.19
C ASP A 173 -26.81 14.44 23.83
N THR A 174 -27.44 13.26 23.63
CA THR A 174 -28.73 12.91 24.22
C THR A 174 -28.60 12.19 25.56
N LYS A 175 -27.39 11.92 26.06
CA LYS A 175 -27.13 11.25 27.35
C LYS A 175 -26.62 12.18 28.45
N THR A 176 -26.66 13.47 28.25
CA THR A 176 -26.40 14.50 29.27
C THR A 176 -27.69 15.12 29.71
#